data_45b62dd7adf8d11e853f40ed23085a59
#
_entry.id   45b62dd7adf8d11e853f40ed23085a59
#
_cell.length_a   1.000
_cell.length_b   1.000
_cell.length_c   1.000
_cell.angle_alpha   90.00
_cell.angle_beta   90.00
_cell.angle_gamma   90.00
#
_symmetry.space_group_name_H-M   'P 1'
#
loop_
_entity.id
_entity.type
_entity.pdbx_description
1 polymer ?
#
loop_
_entity_poly.entity_id
_entity_poly.type
_entity_poly.pdbx_seq_one_letter_code
_entity_poly.pdbx_strand_id
1 'polypeptide(L)'
;GDIFSQIFGGAGGGGGFADMFGGGGRGGGRQVRGSDLRYEMEITLEEAFLGKDMEINVPISENCDRCEGLGAEPGASIDTCQTCGGAGRVRTQQGFFTMERACPTCGGQGEYVSDPCRKCDGSGQTRVDTELDVSIPAGVEDGTRIRLTGQGDAAPRRGGPGQRGDLYIFVSVKPHNLFERDGPNLYCRTPVPMTKATLGGEIEIPTIDGGRSKIKIPEGSQSGKRMRLRGKGMSVLRSAQRGDMYVELTVETPSKLNARQRELLEEFAREGGDEISPASKNFFDKAKMFWDDLVD
;
A
#
# COMPACT_ATOMS: atom_id res chain seq x y z
N GLY A 1 -23.27 9.10 35.41
CA GLY A 1 -22.35 9.11 36.52
C GLY A 1 -20.96 9.37 36.05
N ASP A 2 -20.48 10.30 36.26
CA ASP A 2 -19.52 11.31 36.65
C ASP A 2 -18.06 10.87 36.56
N ILE A 3 -17.51 10.90 35.34
CA ILE A 3 -16.05 10.79 35.13
C ILE A 3 -15.37 12.15 35.41
N PHE A 4 -16.13 13.26 35.47
CA PHE A 4 -15.61 14.61 35.68
C PHE A 4 -15.26 14.90 37.15
N SER A 5 -15.90 14.26 38.13
CA SER A 5 -15.62 14.45 39.53
C SER A 5 -14.43 13.68 40.08
N GLN A 6 -13.94 12.66 39.41
CA GLN A 6 -12.73 11.91 39.79
C GLN A 6 -11.40 12.56 39.36
N ILE A 7 -11.44 13.51 38.41
CA ILE A 7 -10.22 14.18 37.94
C ILE A 7 -9.96 15.51 38.70
N PHE A 8 -10.98 16.07 39.34
CA PHE A 8 -10.88 17.40 40.00
C PHE A 8 -11.05 17.43 41.52
N GLY A 9 -11.26 16.29 42.17
CA GLY A 9 -11.51 16.19 43.59
C GLY A 9 -10.45 15.44 44.38
N GLY A 10 -9.25 16.00 44.47
CA GLY A 10 -8.19 15.46 45.37
C GLY A 10 -7.29 16.58 45.82
N ALA A 11 -7.56 17.05 47.01
CA ALA A 11 -6.90 18.18 47.69
C ALA A 11 -5.41 17.96 47.98
N GLY A 12 -4.62 19.01 47.85
CA GLY A 12 -3.45 19.30 48.71
C GLY A 12 -2.08 18.93 48.15
N GLY A 13 -1.32 19.95 47.74
CA GLY A 13 0.13 19.81 47.59
C GLY A 13 0.68 20.54 46.36
N GLY A 14 1.26 21.71 46.61
CA GLY A 14 1.73 22.70 45.65
C GLY A 14 2.71 22.18 44.58
N GLY A 15 2.70 22.88 43.48
CA GLY A 15 3.81 22.96 42.54
C GLY A 15 3.77 21.94 41.41
N GLY A 16 3.11 22.24 40.30
CA GLY A 16 3.26 21.41 39.11
C GLY A 16 2.44 21.81 37.89
N PHE A 17 1.42 22.62 38.06
CA PHE A 17 0.54 22.99 36.95
C PHE A 17 0.94 24.32 36.26
N ALA A 18 1.85 25.11 36.85
CA ALA A 18 2.35 26.33 36.24
C ALA A 18 3.39 26.06 35.12
N ASP A 19 4.08 24.91 35.14
CA ASP A 19 5.04 24.55 34.11
C ASP A 19 4.41 24.04 32.79
N MET A 20 3.14 23.61 32.86
CA MET A 20 2.46 23.10 31.64
C MET A 20 1.78 24.23 30.84
N PHE A 21 1.56 25.40 31.43
CA PHE A 21 0.96 26.57 30.77
C PHE A 21 1.86 27.82 30.71
N GLY A 22 3.04 27.78 31.33
CA GLY A 22 3.98 28.88 31.41
C GLY A 22 5.29 28.68 30.65
N GLY A 23 5.28 27.94 29.57
CA GLY A 23 6.40 27.84 28.65
C GLY A 23 6.55 29.09 27.80
N GLY A 24 7.17 30.15 28.36
CA GLY A 24 7.67 31.28 27.59
C GLY A 24 8.59 30.83 26.51
N GLY A 25 8.10 30.82 25.26
CA GLY A 25 8.84 30.41 24.07
C GLY A 25 10.08 31.29 23.89
N ARG A 26 11.24 30.74 24.18
CA ARG A 26 12.45 31.12 23.46
C ARG A 26 12.16 30.88 21.99
N GLY A 27 12.19 31.94 21.18
CA GLY A 27 12.06 31.92 19.74
C GLY A 27 13.17 31.08 19.10
N GLY A 28 13.02 29.77 19.16
CA GLY A 28 13.65 28.87 18.22
C GLY A 28 12.94 29.09 16.89
N GLY A 29 13.62 29.71 15.91
CA GLY A 29 13.09 29.89 14.56
C GLY A 29 12.54 28.54 14.08
N ARG A 30 11.23 28.51 13.82
CA ARG A 30 10.57 27.31 13.30
C ARG A 30 11.20 27.05 11.95
N GLN A 31 12.09 26.04 11.87
CA GLN A 31 12.67 25.66 10.60
C GLN A 31 11.54 25.39 9.62
N VAL A 32 11.48 26.21 8.59
CA VAL A 32 10.51 26.06 7.52
C VAL A 32 10.87 24.80 6.75
N ARG A 33 9.95 23.87 6.61
CA ARG A 33 10.17 22.64 5.86
C ARG A 33 9.27 22.65 4.63
N GLY A 34 9.78 22.16 3.50
CA GLY A 34 9.01 21.92 2.30
C GLY A 34 7.98 20.81 2.54
N SER A 35 6.98 20.77 1.69
CA SER A 35 5.93 19.75 1.75
C SER A 35 6.47 18.37 1.38
N ASP A 36 5.98 17.36 2.08
CA ASP A 36 6.21 15.99 1.67
C ASP A 36 5.31 15.66 0.47
N LEU A 37 5.85 14.93 -0.49
CA LEU A 37 5.14 14.51 -1.70
C LEU A 37 4.71 13.05 -1.60
N ARG A 38 3.61 12.71 -2.27
CA ARG A 38 3.10 11.36 -2.40
C ARG A 38 3.09 10.96 -3.88
N TYR A 39 3.65 9.79 -4.15
CA TYR A 39 3.63 9.17 -5.47
C TYR A 39 3.06 7.75 -5.36
N GLU A 40 2.12 7.39 -6.21
CA GLU A 40 1.56 6.05 -6.29
C GLU A 40 2.20 5.30 -7.44
N MET A 41 2.75 4.12 -7.14
CA MET A 41 3.46 3.30 -8.09
C MET A 41 2.83 1.92 -8.16
N GLU A 42 2.47 1.50 -9.35
CA GLU A 42 1.89 0.20 -9.58
C GLU A 42 2.92 -0.72 -10.26
N ILE A 43 3.14 -1.90 -9.68
CA ILE A 43 4.08 -2.90 -10.17
C ILE A 43 3.39 -4.26 -10.37
N THR A 44 3.99 -5.14 -11.17
CA THR A 44 3.51 -6.52 -11.32
C THR A 44 4.01 -7.42 -10.19
N LEU A 45 3.43 -8.61 -10.07
CA LEU A 45 3.85 -9.58 -9.06
C LEU A 45 5.28 -10.10 -9.31
N GLU A 46 5.67 -10.22 -10.58
CA GLU A 46 7.02 -10.61 -10.99
C GLU A 46 8.04 -9.52 -10.65
N GLU A 47 7.70 -8.25 -10.87
CA GLU A 47 8.53 -7.12 -10.48
C GLU A 47 8.68 -7.05 -8.95
N ALA A 48 7.60 -7.32 -8.20
CA ALA A 48 7.67 -7.42 -6.75
C ALA A 48 8.54 -8.60 -6.28
N PHE A 49 8.58 -9.69 -7.06
CA PHE A 49 9.42 -10.85 -6.78
C PHE A 49 10.90 -10.59 -7.03
N LEU A 50 11.24 -9.98 -8.18
CA LEU A 50 12.63 -9.75 -8.61
C LEU A 50 13.24 -8.49 -8.00
N GLY A 51 12.41 -7.52 -7.64
CA GLY A 51 12.81 -6.14 -7.47
C GLY A 51 12.91 -5.43 -8.82
N LYS A 52 12.91 -4.10 -8.80
CA LYS A 52 12.95 -3.28 -10.00
C LYS A 52 13.61 -1.94 -9.73
N ASP A 53 14.56 -1.57 -10.60
CA ASP A 53 15.06 -0.20 -10.69
C ASP A 53 14.32 0.51 -11.81
N MET A 54 13.82 1.71 -11.55
CA MET A 54 13.11 2.51 -12.52
C MET A 54 13.25 4.01 -12.26
N GLU A 55 13.15 4.78 -13.31
CA GLU A 55 13.06 6.23 -13.25
C GLU A 55 11.60 6.66 -13.15
N ILE A 56 11.31 7.61 -12.28
CA ILE A 56 10.00 8.25 -12.17
C ILE A 56 10.14 9.75 -12.39
N ASN A 57 9.13 10.34 -12.99
CA ASN A 57 9.05 11.78 -13.16
C ASN A 57 8.05 12.36 -12.16
N VAL A 58 8.52 13.26 -11.30
CA VAL A 58 7.72 13.85 -10.22
C VAL A 58 7.77 15.36 -10.33
N PRO A 59 6.61 16.06 -10.40
CA PRO A 59 6.56 17.50 -10.36
C PRO A 59 6.85 18.00 -8.94
N ILE A 60 8.02 18.59 -8.75
CA ILE A 60 8.51 19.10 -7.46
C ILE A 60 8.54 20.63 -7.49
N SER A 61 8.13 21.26 -6.39
CA SER A 61 8.27 22.70 -6.24
C SER A 61 9.70 23.05 -5.84
N GLU A 62 10.42 23.71 -6.75
CA GLU A 62 11.77 24.22 -6.54
C GLU A 62 11.76 25.72 -6.23
N ASN A 63 12.77 26.21 -5.53
CA ASN A 63 12.93 27.64 -5.36
C ASN A 63 13.17 28.30 -6.72
N CYS A 64 12.42 29.35 -7.02
CA CYS A 64 12.52 30.08 -8.27
C CYS A 64 13.95 30.61 -8.43
N ASP A 65 14.60 30.27 -9.54
CA ASP A 65 15.99 30.66 -9.86
C ASP A 65 16.15 32.17 -10.07
N ARG A 66 15.08 32.87 -10.53
CA ARG A 66 15.12 34.32 -10.76
C ARG A 66 15.16 35.13 -9.49
N CYS A 67 14.36 34.74 -8.47
CA CYS A 67 14.27 35.44 -7.19
C CYS A 67 14.89 34.65 -6.03
N GLU A 68 15.54 33.54 -6.33
CA GLU A 68 16.16 32.63 -5.35
C GLU A 68 15.24 32.22 -4.20
N GLY A 69 13.93 32.09 -4.49
CA GLY A 69 12.92 31.70 -3.50
C GLY A 69 12.33 32.85 -2.69
N LEU A 70 12.73 34.10 -2.93
CA LEU A 70 12.23 35.26 -2.20
C LEU A 70 10.85 35.74 -2.66
N GLY A 71 10.47 35.42 -3.89
CA GLY A 71 9.22 35.87 -4.48
C GLY A 71 9.18 37.35 -4.89
N ALA A 72 10.28 38.05 -4.75
CA ALA A 72 10.47 39.43 -5.14
C ALA A 72 11.33 39.54 -6.40
N GLU A 73 11.08 40.53 -7.28
CA GLU A 73 12.01 40.82 -8.36
C GLU A 73 13.40 41.19 -7.79
N PRO A 74 14.50 40.86 -8.53
CA PRO A 74 15.82 41.27 -8.11
C PRO A 74 15.94 42.76 -7.88
N GLY A 75 16.29 43.16 -6.65
CA GLY A 75 16.35 44.57 -6.25
C GLY A 75 15.07 45.16 -5.65
N ALA A 76 13.97 44.42 -5.63
CA ALA A 76 12.76 44.83 -4.94
C ALA A 76 12.88 44.70 -3.41
N SER A 77 12.22 45.60 -2.68
CA SER A 77 12.19 45.55 -1.20
C SER A 77 11.18 44.52 -0.72
N ILE A 78 11.54 43.84 0.37
CA ILE A 78 10.66 43.02 1.16
C ILE A 78 10.48 43.67 2.49
N ASP A 79 9.30 44.23 2.72
CA ASP A 79 9.01 45.02 3.90
C ASP A 79 8.10 44.26 4.88
N THR A 80 8.28 44.45 6.17
CA THR A 80 7.42 43.86 7.19
C THR A 80 5.98 44.39 7.02
N CYS A 81 5.01 43.47 6.96
CA CYS A 81 3.60 43.89 6.82
C CYS A 81 3.15 44.71 8.01
N GLN A 82 2.83 45.99 7.77
CA GLN A 82 2.42 46.89 8.80
C GLN A 82 1.09 46.52 9.50
N THR A 83 0.20 45.81 8.79
CA THR A 83 -1.11 45.40 9.32
C THR A 83 -0.99 44.36 10.42
N CYS A 84 -0.04 43.45 10.32
CA CYS A 84 0.17 42.34 11.29
C CYS A 84 1.51 42.45 12.04
N GLY A 85 2.34 43.45 11.74
CA GLY A 85 3.64 43.63 12.36
C GLY A 85 4.60 42.42 12.16
N GLY A 86 4.49 41.72 11.02
CA GLY A 86 5.28 40.53 10.73
C GLY A 86 4.65 39.24 11.23
N ALA A 87 3.57 39.27 12.02
CA ALA A 87 2.99 38.03 12.59
C ALA A 87 2.25 37.15 11.59
N GLY A 88 1.94 37.64 10.38
CA GLY A 88 1.16 36.92 9.35
C GLY A 88 -0.32 36.73 9.71
N ARG A 89 -0.71 37.00 10.94
CA ARG A 89 -2.05 36.79 11.48
C ARG A 89 -2.59 38.04 12.14
N VAL A 90 -3.90 38.24 12.07
CA VAL A 90 -4.60 39.27 12.78
C VAL A 90 -5.61 38.63 13.73
N ARG A 91 -5.72 39.22 14.93
CA ARG A 91 -6.69 38.81 15.94
C ARG A 91 -7.91 39.66 15.82
N THR A 92 -9.06 39.05 15.66
CA THR A 92 -10.36 39.72 15.66
C THR A 92 -11.14 39.20 16.86
N GLN A 93 -11.57 40.13 17.71
CA GLN A 93 -12.43 39.81 18.86
C GLN A 93 -13.89 39.96 18.44
N GLN A 94 -14.64 38.88 18.55
CA GLN A 94 -16.10 38.90 18.37
C GLN A 94 -16.74 38.42 19.69
N GLY A 95 -17.22 39.40 20.47
CA GLY A 95 -17.73 39.12 21.81
C GLY A 95 -16.65 38.54 22.74
N PHE A 96 -16.90 37.39 23.32
CA PHE A 96 -15.96 36.70 24.22
C PHE A 96 -14.93 35.78 23.50
N PHE A 97 -15.04 35.65 22.19
CA PHE A 97 -14.14 34.78 21.42
C PHE A 97 -13.11 35.62 20.65
N THR A 98 -11.84 35.23 20.79
CA THR A 98 -10.75 35.74 19.97
C THR A 98 -10.48 34.76 18.83
N MET A 99 -10.69 35.17 17.59
CA MET A 99 -10.39 34.42 16.42
C MET A 99 -9.11 34.92 15.75
N GLU A 100 -8.18 34.04 15.46
CA GLU A 100 -7.01 34.34 14.63
C GLU A 100 -7.31 33.99 13.18
N ARG A 101 -7.05 34.92 12.26
CA ARG A 101 -7.15 34.71 10.83
C ARG A 101 -5.89 35.17 10.10
N ALA A 102 -5.64 34.63 8.91
CA ALA A 102 -4.54 35.09 8.06
C ALA A 102 -4.71 36.60 7.81
N CYS A 103 -3.62 37.35 7.86
CA CYS A 103 -3.63 38.78 7.61
C CYS A 103 -4.10 39.04 6.16
N PRO A 104 -5.14 39.85 5.94
CA PRO A 104 -5.68 40.07 4.60
C PRO A 104 -4.70 40.84 3.68
N THR A 105 -3.79 41.63 4.27
CA THR A 105 -2.82 42.43 3.53
C THR A 105 -1.65 41.61 2.97
N CYS A 106 -1.12 40.68 3.76
CA CYS A 106 0.03 39.86 3.36
C CYS A 106 -0.35 38.39 3.09
N GLY A 107 -1.64 38.03 3.12
CA GLY A 107 -2.10 36.66 2.89
C GLY A 107 -1.55 35.62 3.88
N GLY A 108 -1.07 36.05 5.03
CA GLY A 108 -0.48 35.16 6.04
C GLY A 108 1.05 35.13 6.04
N GLN A 109 1.71 35.79 5.10
CA GLN A 109 3.16 35.76 4.94
C GLN A 109 3.93 36.62 5.96
N GLY A 110 3.30 37.61 6.55
CA GLY A 110 3.96 38.54 7.48
C GLY A 110 4.75 39.68 6.80
N GLU A 111 5.04 39.53 5.52
CA GLU A 111 5.85 40.41 4.71
C GLU A 111 5.08 40.89 3.47
N TYR A 112 5.44 42.06 2.98
CA TYR A 112 4.91 42.66 1.76
C TYR A 112 6.04 42.80 0.74
N VAL A 113 5.79 42.39 -0.49
CA VAL A 113 6.75 42.51 -1.60
C VAL A 113 6.31 43.67 -2.45
N SER A 114 7.20 44.64 -2.68
CA SER A 114 6.90 45.83 -3.50
C SER A 114 6.71 45.52 -4.97
N ASP A 115 7.52 44.60 -5.51
CA ASP A 115 7.46 44.14 -6.92
C ASP A 115 7.57 42.60 -6.95
N PRO A 116 6.44 41.89 -7.13
CA PRO A 116 6.43 40.43 -7.17
C PRO A 116 7.21 39.86 -8.37
N CYS A 117 7.98 38.82 -8.14
CA CYS A 117 8.76 38.15 -9.19
C CYS A 117 7.84 37.62 -10.31
N ARG A 118 8.06 38.06 -11.53
CA ARG A 118 7.23 37.71 -12.70
C ARG A 118 7.34 36.23 -13.10
N LYS A 119 8.42 35.51 -12.74
CA LYS A 119 8.59 34.11 -13.08
C LYS A 119 7.77 33.18 -12.20
N CYS A 120 7.59 33.52 -10.93
CA CYS A 120 6.86 32.71 -9.96
C CYS A 120 5.62 33.41 -9.41
N ASP A 121 5.21 34.53 -9.97
CA ASP A 121 4.06 35.33 -9.53
C ASP A 121 4.07 35.62 -8.02
N GLY A 122 5.25 35.92 -7.49
CA GLY A 122 5.45 36.24 -6.09
C GLY A 122 5.45 35.05 -5.13
N SER A 123 5.25 33.80 -5.60
CA SER A 123 5.23 32.61 -4.75
C SER A 123 6.63 32.23 -4.21
N GLY A 124 7.68 32.63 -4.90
CA GLY A 124 9.06 32.21 -4.62
C GLY A 124 9.41 30.82 -5.11
N GLN A 125 8.46 30.05 -5.63
CA GLN A 125 8.65 28.68 -6.09
C GLN A 125 8.12 28.47 -7.50
N THR A 126 8.73 27.53 -8.22
CA THR A 126 8.31 27.08 -9.55
C THR A 126 8.23 25.55 -9.56
N ARG A 127 7.26 25.00 -10.27
CA ARG A 127 7.19 23.55 -10.49
C ARG A 127 8.16 23.11 -11.57
N VAL A 128 8.94 22.09 -11.27
CA VAL A 128 9.91 21.47 -12.16
C VAL A 128 9.67 19.97 -12.16
N ASP A 129 9.55 19.39 -13.32
CA ASP A 129 9.51 17.93 -13.48
C ASP A 129 10.91 17.37 -13.24
N THR A 130 11.06 16.56 -12.22
CA THR A 130 12.35 16.01 -11.80
C THR A 130 12.34 14.50 -11.98
N GLU A 131 13.34 13.99 -12.68
CA GLU A 131 13.57 12.56 -12.85
C GLU A 131 14.31 12.01 -11.63
N LEU A 132 13.78 10.96 -11.04
CA LEU A 132 14.32 10.33 -9.83
C LEU A 132 14.46 8.83 -10.05
N ASP A 133 15.64 8.30 -9.73
CA ASP A 133 15.90 6.87 -9.69
C ASP A 133 15.30 6.24 -8.43
N VAL A 134 14.49 5.21 -8.62
CA VAL A 134 13.84 4.47 -7.55
C VAL A 134 14.18 3.00 -7.64
N SER A 135 14.76 2.48 -6.57
CA SER A 135 15.04 1.05 -6.43
C SER A 135 13.97 0.39 -5.55
N ILE A 136 13.21 -0.51 -6.14
CA ILE A 136 12.21 -1.32 -5.46
C ILE A 136 12.87 -2.64 -5.07
N PRO A 137 13.01 -2.95 -3.77
CA PRO A 137 13.66 -4.17 -3.34
C PRO A 137 12.80 -5.40 -3.63
N ALA A 138 13.46 -6.54 -3.91
CA ALA A 138 12.79 -7.83 -4.07
C ALA A 138 12.01 -8.21 -2.81
N GLY A 139 10.82 -8.76 -2.98
CA GLY A 139 9.95 -9.19 -1.90
C GLY A 139 9.03 -8.08 -1.36
N VAL A 140 9.00 -6.91 -1.98
CA VAL A 140 8.11 -5.83 -1.58
C VAL A 140 6.66 -6.30 -1.55
N GLU A 141 5.89 -5.84 -0.55
CA GLU A 141 4.49 -6.18 -0.38
C GLU A 141 3.58 -5.05 -0.86
N ASP A 142 2.33 -5.39 -1.16
CA ASP A 142 1.31 -4.39 -1.47
C ASP A 142 1.15 -3.40 -0.31
N GLY A 143 0.97 -2.10 -0.62
CA GLY A 143 0.91 -1.03 0.37
C GLY A 143 2.25 -0.65 0.99
N THR A 144 3.37 -1.23 0.54
CA THR A 144 4.71 -0.83 1.03
C THR A 144 5.00 0.62 0.70
N ARG A 145 5.56 1.33 1.68
CA ARG A 145 5.95 2.73 1.54
C ARG A 145 7.46 2.87 1.51
N ILE A 146 7.97 3.44 0.41
CA ILE A 146 9.38 3.79 0.23
C ILE A 146 9.53 5.29 0.45
N ARG A 147 10.51 5.71 1.26
CA ARG A 147 10.79 7.11 1.52
C ARG A 147 12.10 7.51 0.86
N LEU A 148 12.02 8.53 0.02
CA LEU A 148 13.19 9.20 -0.53
C LEU A 148 13.39 10.53 0.22
N THR A 149 14.37 10.55 1.09
CA THR A 149 14.65 11.69 1.98
C THR A 149 15.11 12.89 1.17
N GLY A 150 14.49 14.06 1.41
CA GLY A 150 14.86 15.31 0.77
C GLY A 150 14.46 15.42 -0.70
N GLN A 151 13.59 14.51 -1.21
CA GLN A 151 13.08 14.52 -2.59
C GLN A 151 11.64 15.05 -2.66
N GLY A 152 11.19 15.78 -1.64
CA GLY A 152 9.94 16.52 -1.66
C GLY A 152 10.13 17.97 -2.10
N ASP A 153 9.10 18.80 -1.89
CA ASP A 153 9.14 20.22 -2.24
C ASP A 153 10.28 20.96 -1.51
N ALA A 154 10.84 21.94 -2.17
CA ALA A 154 11.77 22.86 -1.53
C ALA A 154 11.03 23.67 -0.43
N ALA A 155 11.72 24.00 0.65
CA ALA A 155 11.17 24.90 1.64
C ALA A 155 11.08 26.34 1.07
N PRO A 156 9.98 27.08 1.32
CA PRO A 156 9.92 28.50 0.97
C PRO A 156 11.05 29.25 1.66
N ARG A 157 11.81 30.05 0.92
CA ARG A 157 12.96 30.80 1.48
C ARG A 157 12.56 32.00 2.33
N ARG A 158 11.29 32.43 2.22
CA ARG A 158 10.71 33.43 3.12
C ARG A 158 10.64 32.84 4.53
N GLY A 159 11.36 33.44 5.46
CA GLY A 159 11.48 32.93 6.83
C GLY A 159 12.79 32.23 7.14
N GLY A 160 13.75 32.20 6.21
CA GLY A 160 15.09 31.66 6.41
C GLY A 160 15.38 30.35 5.65
N PRO A 161 16.56 29.78 5.85
CA PRO A 161 16.94 28.51 5.25
C PRO A 161 16.04 27.39 5.79
N GLY A 162 15.38 26.66 4.90
CA GLY A 162 14.50 25.54 5.23
C GLY A 162 15.01 24.21 4.69
N GLN A 163 14.48 23.13 5.23
CA GLN A 163 14.75 21.76 4.74
C GLN A 163 13.72 21.37 3.68
N ARG A 164 14.15 20.62 2.70
CA ARG A 164 13.23 20.00 1.73
C ARG A 164 12.29 19.01 2.42
N GLY A 165 11.14 18.78 1.84
CA GLY A 165 10.27 17.67 2.20
C GLY A 165 10.84 16.33 1.72
N ASP A 166 10.13 15.27 1.97
CA ASP A 166 10.45 13.92 1.51
C ASP A 166 9.44 13.47 0.45
N LEU A 167 9.85 12.55 -0.42
CA LEU A 167 8.95 11.88 -1.33
C LEU A 167 8.60 10.49 -0.76
N TYR A 168 7.31 10.22 -0.62
CA TYR A 168 6.79 8.93 -0.22
C TYR A 168 6.16 8.23 -1.42
N ILE A 169 6.75 7.08 -1.79
CA ILE A 169 6.26 6.23 -2.85
C ILE A 169 5.44 5.11 -2.21
N PHE A 170 4.17 5.00 -2.61
CA PHE A 170 3.27 3.93 -2.20
C PHE A 170 3.22 2.88 -3.31
N VAL A 171 3.74 1.71 -3.01
CA VAL A 171 3.79 0.61 -3.96
C VAL A 171 2.47 -0.16 -3.91
N SER A 172 1.82 -0.33 -5.05
CA SER A 172 0.66 -1.19 -5.24
C SER A 172 1.02 -2.34 -6.17
N VAL A 173 0.69 -3.58 -5.77
CA VAL A 173 0.97 -4.77 -6.57
C VAL A 173 -0.28 -5.19 -7.33
N LYS A 174 -0.18 -5.27 -8.66
CA LYS A 174 -1.29 -5.71 -9.52
C LYS A 174 -1.76 -7.13 -9.15
N PRO A 175 -3.07 -7.37 -9.12
CA PRO A 175 -3.61 -8.73 -9.06
C PRO A 175 -3.06 -9.57 -10.21
N HIS A 176 -2.64 -10.80 -9.92
CA HIS A 176 -2.10 -11.70 -10.93
C HIS A 176 -3.13 -12.76 -11.35
N ASN A 177 -3.14 -13.13 -12.65
CA ASN A 177 -4.15 -14.04 -13.19
C ASN A 177 -4.03 -15.48 -12.69
N LEU A 178 -2.85 -15.93 -12.33
CA LEU A 178 -2.57 -17.32 -11.93
C LEU A 178 -2.24 -17.47 -10.45
N PHE A 179 -1.70 -16.43 -9.83
CA PHE A 179 -1.18 -16.50 -8.48
C PHE A 179 -1.92 -15.55 -7.54
N GLU A 180 -2.30 -16.07 -6.39
CA GLU A 180 -2.73 -15.29 -5.24
C GLU A 180 -1.58 -15.24 -4.24
N ARG A 181 -1.23 -14.06 -3.74
CA ARG A 181 -0.14 -13.88 -2.77
C ARG A 181 -0.69 -13.75 -1.36
N ASP A 182 -0.08 -14.47 -0.42
CA ASP A 182 -0.29 -14.30 1.01
C ASP A 182 1.07 -14.27 1.72
N GLY A 183 1.49 -13.07 2.10
CA GLY A 183 2.85 -12.83 2.59
C GLY A 183 3.92 -13.32 1.63
N PRO A 184 4.83 -14.22 2.06
CA PRO A 184 5.84 -14.81 1.19
C PRO A 184 5.34 -15.97 0.34
N ASN A 185 4.13 -16.48 0.59
CA ASN A 185 3.61 -17.64 -0.10
C ASN A 185 2.76 -17.28 -1.31
N LEU A 186 2.75 -18.18 -2.30
CA LEU A 186 1.91 -18.10 -3.48
C LEU A 186 0.93 -19.26 -3.51
N TYR A 187 -0.28 -18.98 -3.97
CA TYR A 187 -1.34 -19.96 -4.18
C TYR A 187 -1.71 -19.96 -5.66
N CYS A 188 -1.81 -21.17 -6.22
CA CYS A 188 -2.18 -21.38 -7.61
C CYS A 188 -3.26 -22.46 -7.70
N ARG A 189 -4.40 -22.14 -8.30
CA ARG A 189 -5.43 -23.14 -8.60
C ARG A 189 -5.16 -23.72 -9.98
N THR A 190 -4.98 -25.03 -10.02
CA THR A 190 -4.58 -25.72 -11.25
C THR A 190 -5.67 -26.72 -11.65
N PRO A 191 -6.32 -26.54 -12.81
CA PRO A 191 -7.26 -27.51 -13.32
C PRO A 191 -6.51 -28.77 -13.75
N VAL A 192 -7.05 -29.93 -13.37
CA VAL A 192 -6.50 -31.24 -13.70
C VAL A 192 -7.59 -32.11 -14.27
N PRO A 193 -7.39 -32.74 -15.45
CA PRO A 193 -8.36 -33.67 -15.99
C PRO A 193 -8.68 -34.82 -15.03
N MET A 194 -9.94 -35.21 -14.92
CA MET A 194 -10.36 -36.30 -14.03
C MET A 194 -9.54 -37.58 -14.22
N THR A 195 -9.14 -37.88 -15.45
CA THR A 195 -8.31 -39.06 -15.75
C THR A 195 -6.94 -39.02 -15.08
N LYS A 196 -6.28 -37.84 -15.06
CA LYS A 196 -5.02 -37.66 -14.32
C LYS A 196 -5.22 -37.64 -12.82
N ALA A 197 -6.34 -37.11 -12.35
CA ALA A 197 -6.67 -37.11 -10.93
C ALA A 197 -6.92 -38.55 -10.42
N THR A 198 -7.55 -39.37 -11.23
CA THR A 198 -7.88 -40.77 -10.92
C THR A 198 -6.66 -41.67 -11.04
N LEU A 199 -5.95 -41.62 -12.17
CA LEU A 199 -4.85 -42.57 -12.49
C LEU A 199 -3.47 -42.10 -12.00
N GLY A 200 -3.41 -40.87 -11.49
CA GLY A 200 -2.14 -40.23 -11.18
C GLY A 200 -1.43 -39.72 -12.42
N GLY A 201 -0.24 -39.17 -12.22
CA GLY A 201 0.57 -38.64 -13.31
C GLY A 201 1.39 -37.45 -12.94
N GLU A 202 1.88 -36.72 -13.94
CA GLU A 202 2.65 -35.47 -13.73
C GLU A 202 1.99 -34.32 -14.48
N ILE A 203 2.04 -33.16 -13.87
CA ILE A 203 1.68 -31.88 -14.50
C ILE A 203 2.84 -30.92 -14.39
N GLU A 204 2.93 -30.00 -15.34
CA GLU A 204 3.84 -28.86 -15.29
C GLU A 204 3.04 -27.60 -14.96
N ILE A 205 3.54 -26.84 -14.03
CA ILE A 205 2.96 -25.55 -13.63
C ILE A 205 4.00 -24.44 -13.75
N PRO A 206 3.59 -23.22 -14.13
CA PRO A 206 4.48 -22.08 -14.14
C PRO A 206 4.88 -21.70 -12.71
N THR A 207 6.04 -21.10 -12.56
CA THR A 207 6.54 -20.52 -11.31
C THR A 207 6.81 -19.03 -11.50
N ILE A 208 6.76 -18.25 -10.42
CA ILE A 208 6.90 -16.78 -10.46
C ILE A 208 8.24 -16.32 -11.05
N ASP A 209 9.25 -17.15 -11.00
CA ASP A 209 10.57 -16.90 -11.59
C ASP A 209 10.62 -17.14 -13.12
N GLY A 210 9.47 -17.34 -13.78
CA GLY A 210 9.36 -17.62 -15.21
C GLY A 210 9.69 -19.06 -15.60
N GLY A 211 10.03 -19.90 -14.62
CA GLY A 211 10.32 -21.32 -14.82
C GLY A 211 9.08 -22.21 -14.83
N ARG A 212 9.31 -23.51 -14.84
CA ARG A 212 8.29 -24.55 -14.73
C ARG A 212 8.67 -25.55 -13.65
N SER A 213 7.68 -26.03 -12.91
CA SER A 213 7.87 -27.09 -11.91
C SER A 213 6.98 -28.28 -12.24
N LYS A 214 7.56 -29.48 -12.20
CA LYS A 214 6.81 -30.73 -12.34
C LYS A 214 6.24 -31.15 -10.99
N ILE A 215 4.98 -31.49 -10.97
CA ILE A 215 4.28 -32.01 -9.79
C ILE A 215 3.74 -33.39 -10.10
N LYS A 216 4.04 -34.34 -9.22
CA LYS A 216 3.48 -35.70 -9.29
C LYS A 216 2.13 -35.70 -8.57
N ILE A 217 1.08 -35.99 -9.33
CA ILE A 217 -0.28 -36.16 -8.81
C ILE A 217 -0.45 -37.62 -8.39
N PRO A 218 -0.73 -37.90 -7.10
CA PRO A 218 -1.07 -39.23 -6.65
C PRO A 218 -2.40 -39.69 -7.23
N GLU A 219 -2.54 -41.00 -7.42
CA GLU A 219 -3.80 -41.64 -7.81
C GLU A 219 -4.91 -41.31 -6.82
N GLY A 220 -6.14 -41.17 -7.32
CA GLY A 220 -7.30 -40.86 -6.51
C GLY A 220 -7.29 -39.43 -5.91
N SER A 221 -6.51 -38.49 -6.47
CA SER A 221 -6.45 -37.10 -6.00
C SER A 221 -7.78 -36.41 -6.20
N GLN A 222 -8.30 -35.77 -5.16
CA GLN A 222 -9.57 -35.06 -5.16
C GLN A 222 -9.40 -33.54 -5.38
N SER A 223 -10.45 -32.86 -5.81
CA SER A 223 -10.51 -31.40 -5.83
C SER A 223 -10.25 -30.83 -4.45
N GLY A 224 -9.53 -29.69 -4.36
CA GLY A 224 -9.13 -29.08 -3.12
C GLY A 224 -7.86 -29.64 -2.50
N LYS A 225 -7.27 -30.73 -3.08
CA LYS A 225 -5.99 -31.26 -2.60
C LYS A 225 -4.90 -30.23 -2.83
N ARG A 226 -4.18 -29.86 -1.76
CA ARG A 226 -3.08 -28.90 -1.81
C ARG A 226 -1.73 -29.61 -1.82
N MET A 227 -0.85 -29.14 -2.69
CA MET A 227 0.51 -29.61 -2.84
C MET A 227 1.47 -28.44 -2.64
N ARG A 228 2.53 -28.67 -1.84
CA ARG A 228 3.51 -27.64 -1.49
C ARG A 228 4.77 -27.77 -2.32
N LEU A 229 5.16 -26.72 -2.97
CA LEU A 229 6.45 -26.56 -3.64
C LEU A 229 7.34 -25.65 -2.80
N ARG A 230 8.30 -26.23 -2.13
CA ARG A 230 9.20 -25.49 -1.24
C ARG A 230 10.07 -24.51 -2.01
N GLY A 231 10.21 -23.29 -1.49
CA GLY A 231 11.06 -22.24 -2.06
C GLY A 231 10.63 -21.74 -3.43
N LYS A 232 9.36 -21.96 -3.83
CA LYS A 232 8.79 -21.48 -5.10
C LYS A 232 7.79 -20.33 -4.92
N GLY A 233 7.73 -19.73 -3.72
CA GLY A 233 6.97 -18.53 -3.42
C GLY A 233 7.72 -17.24 -3.74
N MET A 234 7.28 -16.15 -3.12
CA MET A 234 7.87 -14.82 -3.24
C MET A 234 9.21 -14.72 -2.53
N SER A 235 10.03 -13.80 -2.98
CA SER A 235 11.20 -13.33 -2.23
C SER A 235 10.76 -12.69 -0.91
N VAL A 236 11.56 -12.84 0.13
CA VAL A 236 11.33 -12.19 1.42
C VAL A 236 12.18 -10.94 1.50
N LEU A 237 11.56 -9.82 1.81
CA LEU A 237 12.23 -8.51 1.87
C LEU A 237 13.47 -8.57 2.79
N ARG A 238 14.60 -8.10 2.27
CA ARG A 238 15.91 -8.08 2.97
C ARG A 238 16.41 -9.46 3.43
N SER A 239 15.99 -10.54 2.78
CA SER A 239 16.41 -11.90 3.10
C SER A 239 16.73 -12.67 1.82
N ALA A 240 17.63 -13.64 1.90
CA ALA A 240 17.86 -14.61 0.82
C ALA A 240 16.79 -15.74 0.78
N GLN A 241 15.85 -15.71 1.71
CA GLN A 241 14.81 -16.73 1.79
C GLN A 241 13.69 -16.47 0.79
N ARG A 242 13.04 -17.54 0.38
CA ARG A 242 11.81 -17.53 -0.43
C ARG A 242 10.71 -18.25 0.32
N GLY A 243 9.50 -17.80 0.12
CA GLY A 243 8.30 -18.52 0.55
C GLY A 243 8.06 -19.77 -0.30
N ASP A 244 6.94 -20.40 -0.06
CA ASP A 244 6.52 -21.62 -0.74
C ASP A 244 5.36 -21.33 -1.69
N MET A 245 5.18 -22.23 -2.66
CA MET A 245 4.03 -22.20 -3.54
C MET A 245 3.10 -23.35 -3.21
N TYR A 246 1.83 -23.06 -3.01
CA TYR A 246 0.77 -24.03 -2.78
C TYR A 246 -0.09 -24.16 -4.03
N VAL A 247 -0.14 -25.36 -4.55
CA VAL A 247 -0.93 -25.71 -5.72
C VAL A 247 -2.16 -26.44 -5.26
N GLU A 248 -3.32 -25.85 -5.49
CA GLU A 248 -4.61 -26.46 -5.21
C GLU A 248 -5.17 -27.08 -6.48
N LEU A 249 -5.40 -28.38 -6.45
CA LEU A 249 -5.94 -29.11 -7.59
C LEU A 249 -7.45 -28.87 -7.70
N THR A 250 -7.90 -28.54 -8.89
CA THR A 250 -9.33 -28.51 -9.24
C THR A 250 -9.57 -29.58 -10.29
N VAL A 251 -10.24 -30.67 -9.91
CA VAL A 251 -10.53 -31.75 -10.86
C VAL A 251 -11.60 -31.31 -11.85
N GLU A 252 -11.24 -31.35 -13.11
CA GLU A 252 -12.13 -30.99 -14.21
C GLU A 252 -12.73 -32.24 -14.84
N THR A 253 -14.07 -32.28 -14.89
CA THR A 253 -14.82 -33.29 -15.62
C THR A 253 -15.05 -32.84 -17.06
N PRO A 254 -14.82 -33.71 -18.06
CA PRO A 254 -14.98 -33.34 -19.45
C PRO A 254 -16.44 -33.01 -19.78
N SER A 255 -16.66 -31.85 -20.39
CA SER A 255 -18.00 -31.37 -20.78
C SER A 255 -18.44 -31.85 -22.17
N LYS A 256 -17.48 -32.24 -23.02
CA LYS A 256 -17.74 -32.71 -24.40
C LYS A 256 -17.11 -34.08 -24.60
N LEU A 257 -17.93 -35.09 -24.74
CA LEU A 257 -17.51 -36.48 -24.98
C LEU A 257 -17.92 -36.89 -26.38
N ASN A 258 -17.01 -37.62 -27.08
CA ASN A 258 -17.36 -38.37 -28.28
C ASN A 258 -18.08 -39.68 -27.89
N ALA A 259 -18.67 -40.38 -28.88
CA ALA A 259 -19.40 -41.61 -28.62
C ALA A 259 -18.59 -42.68 -27.88
N ARG A 260 -17.33 -42.88 -28.31
CA ARG A 260 -16.45 -43.88 -27.70
C ARG A 260 -16.02 -43.53 -26.27
N GLN A 261 -15.79 -42.25 -26.00
CA GLN A 261 -15.48 -41.79 -24.62
C GLN A 261 -16.68 -42.00 -23.69
N ARG A 262 -17.90 -41.79 -24.19
CA ARG A 262 -19.13 -42.04 -23.43
C ARG A 262 -19.27 -43.53 -23.09
N GLU A 263 -19.14 -44.40 -24.08
CA GLU A 263 -19.17 -45.86 -23.88
C GLU A 263 -18.18 -46.31 -22.81
N LEU A 264 -16.92 -45.84 -22.89
CA LEU A 264 -15.90 -46.19 -21.91
C LEU A 264 -16.22 -45.72 -20.49
N LEU A 265 -16.82 -44.54 -20.34
CA LEU A 265 -17.25 -44.06 -19.04
C LEU A 265 -18.46 -44.81 -18.48
N GLU A 266 -19.39 -45.21 -19.36
CA GLU A 266 -20.53 -46.07 -18.99
C GLU A 266 -20.10 -47.47 -18.59
N GLU A 267 -19.10 -48.03 -19.29
CA GLU A 267 -18.44 -49.31 -18.94
C GLU A 267 -17.74 -49.20 -17.57
N PHE A 268 -16.95 -48.16 -17.36
CA PHE A 268 -16.27 -47.89 -16.09
C PHE A 268 -17.29 -47.73 -14.94
N ALA A 269 -18.41 -47.05 -15.16
CA ALA A 269 -19.44 -46.91 -14.16
C ALA A 269 -20.12 -48.24 -13.80
N ARG A 270 -20.31 -49.14 -14.75
CA ARG A 270 -20.88 -50.47 -14.55
C ARG A 270 -19.93 -51.39 -13.76
N GLU A 271 -18.64 -51.37 -14.11
CA GLU A 271 -17.62 -52.19 -13.45
C GLU A 271 -17.30 -51.67 -12.03
N GLY A 272 -17.33 -50.36 -11.82
CA GLY A 272 -16.85 -49.76 -10.58
C GLY A 272 -17.81 -49.87 -9.40
N GLY A 273 -19.11 -49.94 -9.64
CA GLY A 273 -20.12 -49.94 -8.58
C GLY A 273 -19.97 -48.74 -7.59
N ASP A 274 -20.55 -48.88 -6.38
CA ASP A 274 -20.49 -47.86 -5.34
C ASP A 274 -19.16 -47.84 -4.56
N GLU A 275 -18.31 -48.88 -4.74
CA GLU A 275 -17.09 -49.01 -3.95
C GLU A 275 -15.98 -48.08 -4.35
N ILE A 276 -15.95 -47.62 -5.60
CA ILE A 276 -14.91 -46.71 -6.12
C ILE A 276 -15.13 -45.23 -5.69
N SER A 277 -16.29 -44.94 -5.10
CA SER A 277 -16.65 -43.55 -4.67
C SER A 277 -17.08 -43.52 -3.19
N PRO A 278 -16.17 -43.79 -2.24
CA PRO A 278 -16.53 -43.96 -0.83
C PRO A 278 -17.19 -42.73 -0.19
N ALA A 279 -16.87 -41.52 -0.66
CA ALA A 279 -17.49 -40.31 -0.17
C ALA A 279 -18.98 -40.21 -0.56
N SER A 280 -19.31 -40.55 -1.79
CA SER A 280 -20.71 -40.62 -2.27
C SER A 280 -21.48 -41.69 -1.53
N LYS A 281 -20.92 -42.88 -1.40
CA LYS A 281 -21.52 -43.98 -0.64
C LYS A 281 -21.85 -43.56 0.79
N ASN A 282 -20.88 -43.05 1.52
CA ASN A 282 -21.06 -42.59 2.91
C ASN A 282 -22.14 -41.50 3.02
N PHE A 283 -22.24 -40.60 2.04
CA PHE A 283 -23.28 -39.58 2.04
C PHE A 283 -24.67 -40.18 1.85
N PHE A 284 -24.85 -41.05 0.88
CA PHE A 284 -26.16 -41.66 0.61
C PHE A 284 -26.57 -42.64 1.74
N ASP A 285 -25.64 -43.34 2.34
CA ASP A 285 -25.93 -44.17 3.52
C ASP A 285 -26.44 -43.33 4.70
N LYS A 286 -25.80 -42.19 4.98
CA LYS A 286 -26.25 -41.26 6.01
C LYS A 286 -27.61 -40.62 5.64
N ALA A 287 -27.82 -40.25 4.39
CA ALA A 287 -29.08 -39.68 3.91
C ALA A 287 -30.23 -40.71 4.08
N LYS A 288 -29.96 -41.98 3.79
CA LYS A 288 -30.93 -43.04 3.98
C LYS A 288 -31.29 -43.21 5.46
N MET A 289 -30.32 -43.28 6.35
CA MET A 289 -30.56 -43.35 7.79
C MET A 289 -31.42 -42.16 8.29
N PHE A 290 -31.12 -40.96 7.81
CA PHE A 290 -31.87 -39.76 8.17
C PHE A 290 -33.34 -39.83 7.69
N TRP A 291 -33.61 -40.37 6.48
CA TRP A 291 -34.97 -40.57 6.02
C TRP A 291 -35.72 -41.68 6.76
N ASP A 292 -35.03 -42.76 7.09
CA ASP A 292 -35.63 -43.86 7.88
C ASP A 292 -36.02 -43.36 9.26
N ASP A 293 -35.19 -42.52 9.92
CA ASP A 293 -35.49 -41.88 11.23
C ASP A 293 -36.63 -40.86 11.21
N LEU A 294 -37.01 -40.31 10.01
CA LEU A 294 -38.10 -39.33 9.87
C LEU A 294 -39.45 -40.00 9.61
N VAL A 295 -39.46 -41.27 9.23
CA VAL A 295 -40.68 -42.02 8.88
C VAL A 295 -41.18 -42.86 10.03
N ASP A 296 -40.39 -43.12 11.04
CA ASP A 296 -40.78 -43.72 12.33
C ASP A 296 -41.19 -42.65 13.37
#